data_a92e622f06fe6efd6594ea22c91edd04
#
_entry.id   a92e622f06fe6efd6594ea22c91edd04
#
_cell.length_a   1.000
_cell.length_b   1.000
_cell.length_c   1.000
_cell.angle_alpha   90.00
_cell.angle_beta   90.00
_cell.angle_gamma   90.00
#
_symmetry.space_group_name_H-M   'P 1'
#
loop_
_entity.id
_entity.type
_entity.pdbx_description
1 polymer ?
#
loop_
_entity_poly.entity_id
_entity_poly.type
_entity_poly.pdbx_seq_one_letter_code
_entity_poly.pdbx_strand_id
1 'polypeptide(L)'
;MIRLLCLVGLLVVLLASPAAAHDVKAGSDLRIAQTIAGAELTLVIKATTRVPGPLRVEVIGFPSAPTLDLRLRSVTDGRVVTGTVTPGRPAQLRVEETGPHELTVGAGGESAVIPFRVLVDRGSGWEFLIYGGLFVAGLLLVGGLLTGAFNRRGRSAFVVTAVAAAGLAVAALIVILDPWLPARSPDGAEPRPTDSLLGRPYVQRVVTTIPAAPAVGEEFVARVELFDGSTGRPVDDLTIHHEAMAHLVVTSEDGRYFRHVHPLRTAPGRLEVRLRADRPGRYLTYVELERTDSGGQLLTGSFTVTGAAKPAAASDPAIQDAAAGTVTVTPAAPQAGRAATVEVATSGTPRPWLGMAGHLIVRGADGEFLGHVHEMGTPGSRLRFTFSFPAPGRYLAWAQYATDRGITTVPFTVEVPR
;
A
#
# COMPACT_ATOMS: atom_id res chain seq x y z
N MET A 1 -20.03 38.99 -18.10
CA MET A 1 -18.89 38.06 -18.13
C MET A 1 -18.42 37.63 -16.76
N ILE A 2 -18.02 38.52 -15.86
CA ILE A 2 -17.50 38.17 -14.52
C ILE A 2 -18.46 37.30 -13.68
N ARG A 3 -19.77 37.61 -13.68
CA ARG A 3 -20.78 36.82 -12.96
C ARG A 3 -20.96 35.40 -13.50
N LEU A 4 -20.78 35.20 -14.80
CA LEU A 4 -20.85 33.87 -15.44
C LEU A 4 -19.61 33.04 -15.13
N LEU A 5 -18.44 33.67 -15.12
CA LEU A 5 -17.16 33.04 -14.71
C LEU A 5 -17.16 32.63 -13.22
N CYS A 6 -17.74 33.44 -12.34
CA CYS A 6 -17.89 33.09 -10.91
C CYS A 6 -18.89 31.96 -10.71
N LEU A 7 -19.97 31.87 -11.47
CA LEU A 7 -20.95 30.78 -11.40
C LEU A 7 -20.37 29.46 -11.92
N VAL A 8 -19.58 29.49 -13.00
CA VAL A 8 -18.87 28.31 -13.52
C VAL A 8 -17.79 27.87 -12.57
N GLY A 9 -17.02 28.79 -11.95
CA GLY A 9 -16.03 28.50 -10.94
C GLY A 9 -16.64 27.86 -9.67
N LEU A 10 -17.81 28.36 -9.22
CA LEU A 10 -18.53 27.82 -8.07
C LEU A 10 -19.12 26.42 -8.36
N LEU A 11 -19.60 26.20 -9.60
CA LEU A 11 -20.12 24.91 -10.02
C LEU A 11 -19.01 23.84 -10.10
N VAL A 12 -17.80 24.20 -10.52
CA VAL A 12 -16.63 23.31 -10.56
C VAL A 12 -16.18 22.88 -9.16
N VAL A 13 -16.28 23.78 -8.16
CA VAL A 13 -15.92 23.45 -6.76
C VAL A 13 -16.97 22.56 -6.09
N LEU A 14 -18.24 22.65 -6.49
CA LEU A 14 -19.33 21.83 -5.92
C LEU A 14 -19.43 20.42 -6.51
N LEU A 15 -18.70 20.13 -7.59
CA LEU A 15 -18.69 18.82 -8.27
C LEU A 15 -17.40 18.01 -7.97
N ALA A 16 -16.60 18.42 -6.99
CA ALA A 16 -15.50 17.59 -6.52
C ALA A 16 -16.09 16.32 -5.88
N SER A 17 -16.18 15.26 -6.66
CA SER A 17 -16.47 13.92 -6.13
C SER A 17 -15.42 13.56 -5.08
N PRO A 18 -15.81 12.95 -3.94
CA PRO A 18 -14.84 12.40 -3.01
C PRO A 18 -13.95 11.43 -3.81
N ALA A 19 -12.66 11.62 -3.70
CA ALA A 19 -11.69 10.67 -4.24
C ALA A 19 -11.98 9.31 -3.62
N ALA A 20 -12.49 8.36 -4.41
CA ALA A 20 -12.56 6.97 -4.01
C ALA A 20 -11.10 6.49 -3.90
N ALA A 21 -10.59 6.45 -2.69
CA ALA A 21 -9.33 5.81 -2.41
C ALA A 21 -9.52 4.31 -2.63
N HIS A 22 -8.56 3.68 -3.32
CA HIS A 22 -8.28 2.22 -3.31
C HIS A 22 -8.79 1.32 -4.42
N ASP A 23 -9.26 1.81 -5.55
CA ASP A 23 -9.25 0.97 -6.74
C ASP A 23 -7.83 0.92 -7.33
N VAL A 24 -7.24 -0.28 -7.41
CA VAL A 24 -6.00 -0.48 -8.17
C VAL A 24 -6.32 -0.11 -9.62
N LYS A 25 -5.89 1.07 -10.04
CA LYS A 25 -6.13 1.54 -11.39
C LYS A 25 -5.35 0.66 -12.36
N ALA A 26 -5.98 0.28 -13.46
CA ALA A 26 -5.25 -0.32 -14.57
C ALA A 26 -4.06 0.58 -14.93
N GLY A 27 -2.88 -0.04 -15.10
CA GLY A 27 -1.64 0.71 -15.33
C GLY A 27 -0.82 1.06 -14.07
N SER A 28 -1.32 0.78 -12.86
CA SER A 28 -0.57 0.95 -11.63
C SER A 28 0.15 -0.34 -11.23
N ASP A 29 1.38 -0.20 -10.71
CA ASP A 29 2.12 -1.32 -10.13
C ASP A 29 1.49 -1.72 -8.80
N LEU A 30 1.35 -3.02 -8.56
CA LEU A 30 0.94 -3.57 -7.28
C LEU A 30 2.18 -3.82 -6.42
N ARG A 31 2.24 -3.20 -5.25
CA ARG A 31 3.36 -3.30 -4.32
C ARG A 31 2.87 -3.95 -3.02
N ILE A 32 3.57 -5.01 -2.59
CA ILE A 32 3.16 -5.78 -1.41
C ILE A 32 4.38 -6.11 -0.56
N ALA A 33 4.38 -5.57 0.65
CA ALA A 33 5.37 -5.89 1.67
C ALA A 33 5.10 -7.26 2.29
N GLN A 34 6.16 -7.98 2.55
CA GLN A 34 6.15 -9.32 3.14
C GLN A 34 7.36 -9.52 4.01
N THR A 35 7.16 -10.16 5.17
CA THR A 35 8.25 -10.68 5.98
C THR A 35 8.36 -12.18 5.72
N ILE A 36 9.34 -12.61 4.93
CA ILE A 36 9.53 -14.01 4.52
C ILE A 36 10.99 -14.44 4.72
N ALA A 37 11.21 -15.63 5.23
CA ALA A 37 12.53 -16.18 5.57
C ALA A 37 13.37 -15.21 6.43
N GLY A 38 12.71 -14.49 7.35
CA GLY A 38 13.34 -13.52 8.24
C GLY A 38 13.76 -12.21 7.55
N ALA A 39 13.46 -12.02 6.26
CA ALA A 39 13.76 -10.82 5.51
C ALA A 39 12.51 -9.98 5.29
N GLU A 40 12.64 -8.67 5.46
CA GLU A 40 11.63 -7.70 5.07
C GLU A 40 11.84 -7.32 3.61
N LEU A 41 10.81 -7.42 2.80
CA LEU A 41 10.86 -7.13 1.36
C LEU A 41 9.55 -6.59 0.83
N THR A 42 9.62 -5.89 -0.31
CA THR A 42 8.46 -5.48 -1.10
C THR A 42 8.49 -6.19 -2.46
N LEU A 43 7.44 -6.94 -2.76
CA LEU A 43 7.16 -7.46 -4.09
C LEU A 43 6.49 -6.37 -4.92
N VAL A 44 6.95 -6.21 -6.16
CA VAL A 44 6.37 -5.26 -7.12
C VAL A 44 5.90 -6.05 -8.35
N ILE A 45 4.60 -6.17 -8.49
CA ILE A 45 3.97 -6.75 -9.69
C ILE A 45 3.67 -5.59 -10.61
N LYS A 46 4.41 -5.53 -11.73
CA LYS A 46 4.28 -4.45 -12.70
C LYS A 46 2.98 -4.54 -13.47
N ALA A 47 2.38 -3.41 -13.72
CA ALA A 47 1.23 -3.31 -14.61
C ALA A 47 1.57 -3.89 -16.00
N THR A 48 0.61 -4.58 -16.59
CA THR A 48 0.71 -5.03 -17.99
C THR A 48 -0.20 -4.20 -18.87
N THR A 49 0.28 -3.89 -20.09
CA THR A 49 -0.46 -3.10 -21.07
C THR A 49 -1.23 -3.95 -22.06
N ARG A 50 -0.95 -5.27 -22.10
CA ARG A 50 -1.58 -6.21 -23.02
C ARG A 50 -1.56 -7.64 -22.50
N VAL A 51 -2.56 -8.39 -22.87
CA VAL A 51 -2.68 -9.84 -22.66
C VAL A 51 -3.07 -10.46 -24.01
N PRO A 52 -2.45 -11.56 -24.45
CA PRO A 52 -1.31 -12.28 -23.85
C PRO A 52 -0.02 -11.45 -23.78
N GLY A 53 0.72 -11.61 -22.68
CA GLY A 53 1.95 -10.85 -22.49
C GLY A 53 2.74 -11.21 -21.24
N PRO A 54 3.90 -10.57 -21.03
CA PRO A 54 4.70 -10.78 -19.84
C PRO A 54 4.12 -9.98 -18.67
N LEU A 55 4.01 -10.63 -17.51
CA LEU A 55 3.84 -10.03 -16.20
C LEU A 55 5.20 -9.97 -15.53
N ARG A 56 5.69 -8.78 -15.26
CA ARG A 56 7.00 -8.58 -14.62
C ARG A 56 6.84 -8.50 -13.11
N VAL A 57 7.64 -9.28 -12.39
CA VAL A 57 7.68 -9.28 -10.92
C VAL A 57 9.09 -8.91 -10.48
N GLU A 58 9.19 -7.92 -9.60
CA GLU A 58 10.44 -7.45 -9.00
C GLU A 58 10.40 -7.67 -7.48
N VAL A 59 11.58 -7.71 -6.85
CA VAL A 59 11.70 -7.76 -5.39
C VAL A 59 12.69 -6.71 -4.92
N ILE A 60 12.32 -5.99 -3.86
CA ILE A 60 13.13 -4.99 -3.17
C ILE A 60 13.32 -5.49 -1.74
N GLY A 61 14.56 -5.68 -1.31
CA GLY A 61 14.88 -6.13 0.06
C GLY A 61 15.42 -5.01 0.94
N PHE A 62 15.33 -5.22 2.27
CA PHE A 62 15.79 -4.30 3.29
C PHE A 62 16.64 -5.04 4.37
N PRO A 63 17.99 -5.12 4.24
CA PRO A 63 18.85 -4.56 3.16
C PRO A 63 18.90 -5.46 1.93
N SER A 64 18.48 -6.72 2.03
CA SER A 64 18.50 -7.70 0.95
C SER A 64 17.25 -8.57 1.02
N ALA A 65 16.96 -9.29 -0.06
CA ALA A 65 15.93 -10.32 -0.07
C ALA A 65 16.52 -11.64 -0.56
N PRO A 66 15.98 -12.78 -0.12
CA PRO A 66 16.34 -14.08 -0.66
C PRO A 66 15.85 -14.22 -2.11
N THR A 67 16.31 -15.24 -2.80
CA THR A 67 15.66 -15.71 -4.02
C THR A 67 14.27 -16.23 -3.66
N LEU A 68 13.26 -15.78 -4.40
CA LEU A 68 11.89 -16.22 -4.21
C LEU A 68 11.45 -17.10 -5.35
N ASP A 69 10.83 -18.24 -5.03
CA ASP A 69 10.11 -19.06 -5.97
C ASP A 69 8.73 -18.48 -6.22
N LEU A 70 8.36 -18.38 -7.48
CA LEU A 70 7.10 -17.82 -7.94
C LEU A 70 6.27 -18.89 -8.65
N ARG A 71 4.98 -18.92 -8.31
CA ARG A 71 3.97 -19.74 -9.00
C ARG A 71 2.73 -18.88 -9.23
N LEU A 72 2.54 -18.45 -10.47
CA LEU A 72 1.38 -17.71 -10.91
C LEU A 72 0.31 -18.68 -11.40
N ARG A 73 -0.90 -18.59 -10.86
CA ARG A 73 -2.08 -19.36 -11.25
C ARG A 73 -3.19 -18.42 -11.71
N SER A 74 -3.71 -18.63 -12.90
CA SER A 74 -4.99 -18.07 -13.31
C SER A 74 -6.12 -18.77 -12.55
N VAL A 75 -7.02 -17.99 -11.95
CA VAL A 75 -8.18 -18.55 -11.23
C VAL A 75 -9.26 -19.02 -12.20
N THR A 76 -9.34 -18.40 -13.38
CA THR A 76 -10.37 -18.68 -14.40
C THR A 76 -10.17 -20.03 -15.07
N ASP A 77 -8.95 -20.31 -15.56
CA ASP A 77 -8.66 -21.55 -16.35
C ASP A 77 -7.72 -22.52 -15.62
N GLY A 78 -7.22 -22.14 -14.44
CA GLY A 78 -6.31 -22.97 -13.63
C GLY A 78 -4.89 -23.07 -14.16
N ARG A 79 -4.53 -22.37 -15.25
CA ARG A 79 -3.19 -22.40 -15.85
C ARG A 79 -2.15 -21.89 -14.87
N VAL A 80 -1.00 -22.57 -14.85
CA VAL A 80 0.10 -22.27 -13.93
C VAL A 80 1.38 -21.96 -14.70
N VAL A 81 2.06 -20.90 -14.29
CA VAL A 81 3.40 -20.52 -14.76
C VAL A 81 4.30 -20.36 -13.55
N THR A 82 5.53 -20.84 -13.63
CA THR A 82 6.52 -20.75 -12.54
C THR A 82 7.72 -19.91 -12.95
N GLY A 83 8.44 -19.38 -11.98
CA GLY A 83 9.65 -18.60 -12.18
C GLY A 83 10.36 -18.34 -10.87
N THR A 84 11.44 -17.60 -10.92
CA THR A 84 12.19 -17.16 -9.74
C THR A 84 12.50 -15.67 -9.87
N VAL A 85 12.55 -14.97 -8.73
CA VAL A 85 12.94 -13.56 -8.69
C VAL A 85 14.00 -13.34 -7.62
N THR A 86 15.00 -12.52 -7.96
CA THR A 86 16.03 -12.07 -7.02
C THR A 86 16.15 -10.54 -7.09
N PRO A 87 16.68 -9.88 -6.06
CA PRO A 87 16.98 -8.45 -6.15
C PRO A 87 17.80 -8.13 -7.39
N GLY A 88 17.35 -7.14 -8.17
CA GLY A 88 17.99 -6.72 -9.41
C GLY A 88 17.78 -7.65 -10.63
N ARG A 89 17.12 -8.80 -10.49
CA ARG A 89 16.76 -9.70 -11.60
C ARG A 89 15.26 -9.99 -11.61
N PRO A 90 14.46 -9.17 -12.31
CA PRO A 90 13.03 -9.37 -12.41
C PRO A 90 12.66 -10.71 -13.05
N ALA A 91 11.61 -11.33 -12.53
CA ALA A 91 10.95 -12.45 -13.22
C ALA A 91 9.98 -11.92 -14.28
N GLN A 92 9.83 -12.69 -15.37
CA GLN A 92 8.80 -12.48 -16.39
C GLN A 92 7.92 -13.72 -16.45
N LEU A 93 6.69 -13.60 -15.96
CA LEU A 93 5.70 -14.66 -15.99
C LEU A 93 4.72 -14.37 -17.12
N ARG A 94 4.43 -15.38 -17.95
CA ARG A 94 3.49 -15.19 -19.05
C ARG A 94 2.06 -15.28 -18.57
N VAL A 95 1.26 -14.24 -18.84
CA VAL A 95 -0.19 -14.22 -18.64
C VAL A 95 -0.90 -14.31 -19.99
N GLU A 96 -1.97 -15.12 -20.04
CA GLU A 96 -2.72 -15.36 -21.28
C GLU A 96 -4.05 -14.64 -21.30
N GLU A 97 -4.57 -14.27 -20.14
CA GLU A 97 -5.87 -13.61 -19.98
C GLU A 97 -5.86 -12.58 -18.85
N THR A 98 -6.84 -11.67 -18.88
CA THR A 98 -7.11 -10.72 -17.80
C THR A 98 -7.96 -11.40 -16.70
N GLY A 99 -8.12 -10.72 -15.56
CA GLY A 99 -8.97 -11.21 -14.46
C GLY A 99 -8.19 -11.78 -13.28
N PRO A 100 -8.84 -12.62 -12.45
CA PRO A 100 -8.29 -13.03 -11.16
C PRO A 100 -7.13 -14.02 -11.29
N HIS A 101 -6.05 -13.72 -10.61
CA HIS A 101 -4.84 -14.54 -10.51
C HIS A 101 -4.39 -14.66 -9.07
N GLU A 102 -3.61 -15.69 -8.77
CA GLU A 102 -2.92 -15.88 -7.51
C GLU A 102 -1.43 -16.06 -7.76
N LEU A 103 -0.62 -15.23 -7.10
CA LEU A 103 0.83 -15.39 -7.09
C LEU A 103 1.23 -16.04 -5.76
N THR A 104 1.68 -17.29 -5.81
CA THR A 104 2.35 -17.92 -4.67
C THR A 104 3.82 -17.53 -4.70
N VAL A 105 4.32 -17.07 -3.56
CA VAL A 105 5.70 -16.65 -3.35
C VAL A 105 6.28 -17.48 -2.24
N GLY A 106 7.43 -18.11 -2.46
CA GLY A 106 8.05 -19.01 -1.50
C GLY A 106 9.53 -18.73 -1.26
N ALA A 107 9.98 -18.84 -0.01
CA ALA A 107 11.38 -18.85 0.40
C ALA A 107 11.53 -19.47 1.80
N GLY A 108 12.64 -20.17 2.06
CA GLY A 108 12.98 -20.66 3.41
C GLY A 108 11.91 -21.59 4.03
N GLY A 109 11.13 -22.29 3.21
CA GLY A 109 10.03 -23.14 3.68
C GLY A 109 8.78 -22.38 4.12
N GLU A 110 8.71 -21.08 3.87
CA GLU A 110 7.51 -20.23 3.99
C GLU A 110 6.90 -19.95 2.64
N SER A 111 5.60 -19.71 2.60
CA SER A 111 4.93 -19.29 1.37
C SER A 111 3.76 -18.37 1.65
N ALA A 112 3.58 -17.39 0.77
CA ALA A 112 2.42 -16.50 0.73
C ALA A 112 1.63 -16.73 -0.55
N VAL A 113 0.32 -16.56 -0.48
CA VAL A 113 -0.57 -16.51 -1.64
C VAL A 113 -1.13 -15.10 -1.76
N ILE A 114 -0.81 -14.44 -2.85
CA ILE A 114 -1.19 -13.06 -3.14
C ILE A 114 -2.28 -13.10 -4.22
N PRO A 115 -3.56 -12.89 -3.88
CA PRO A 115 -4.61 -12.73 -4.87
C PRO A 115 -4.52 -11.34 -5.49
N PHE A 116 -4.64 -11.24 -6.80
CA PHE A 116 -4.70 -9.97 -7.52
C PHE A 116 -5.42 -10.15 -8.85
N ARG A 117 -5.69 -9.03 -9.52
CA ARG A 117 -6.32 -9.06 -10.85
C ARG A 117 -5.35 -8.52 -11.90
N VAL A 118 -5.22 -9.22 -13.00
CA VAL A 118 -4.54 -8.71 -14.19
C VAL A 118 -5.52 -7.81 -14.93
N LEU A 119 -5.23 -6.52 -14.92
CA LEU A 119 -6.06 -5.48 -15.53
C LEU A 119 -5.35 -4.92 -16.76
N VAL A 120 -6.10 -4.72 -17.84
CA VAL A 120 -5.63 -4.02 -19.03
C VAL A 120 -6.54 -2.85 -19.31
N ASP A 121 -5.95 -1.66 -19.35
CA ASP A 121 -6.67 -0.45 -19.74
C ASP A 121 -6.95 -0.47 -21.25
N ARG A 122 -8.19 -0.30 -21.63
CA ARG A 122 -8.61 -0.15 -23.03
C ARG A 122 -8.79 1.30 -23.46
N GLY A 123 -8.45 2.24 -22.59
CA GLY A 123 -8.76 3.66 -22.80
C GLY A 123 -10.26 3.96 -22.67
N SER A 124 -10.60 5.22 -22.64
CA SER A 124 -11.98 5.68 -22.44
C SER A 124 -12.89 5.44 -23.67
N GLY A 125 -12.32 5.14 -24.82
CA GLY A 125 -13.02 5.11 -26.10
C GLY A 125 -13.27 6.50 -26.69
N TRP A 126 -13.30 7.54 -25.85
CA TRP A 126 -13.41 8.93 -26.28
C TRP A 126 -12.12 9.44 -26.93
N GLU A 127 -10.99 8.82 -26.62
CA GLU A 127 -9.69 9.09 -27.22
C GLU A 127 -9.73 9.00 -28.75
N PHE A 128 -10.49 8.05 -29.31
CA PHE A 128 -10.65 7.95 -30.76
C PHE A 128 -11.30 9.19 -31.36
N LEU A 129 -12.25 9.82 -30.65
CA LEU A 129 -12.89 11.07 -31.09
C LEU A 129 -11.93 12.26 -30.96
N ILE A 130 -11.14 12.30 -29.89
CA ILE A 130 -10.09 13.32 -29.68
C ILE A 130 -9.04 13.22 -30.79
N TYR A 131 -8.40 12.07 -30.95
CA TYR A 131 -7.37 11.88 -31.96
C TYR A 131 -7.92 11.97 -33.39
N GLY A 132 -9.12 11.42 -33.65
CA GLY A 132 -9.80 11.53 -34.90
C GLY A 132 -10.12 12.96 -35.26
N GLY A 133 -10.66 13.73 -34.31
CA GLY A 133 -10.96 15.17 -34.49
C GLY A 133 -9.70 16.00 -34.79
N LEU A 134 -8.63 15.76 -34.00
CA LEU A 134 -7.34 16.42 -34.23
C LEU A 134 -6.70 16.02 -35.56
N PHE A 135 -6.77 14.74 -35.95
CA PHE A 135 -6.24 14.24 -37.22
C PHE A 135 -6.98 14.87 -38.41
N VAL A 136 -8.31 14.86 -38.38
CA VAL A 136 -9.13 15.46 -39.44
C VAL A 136 -8.85 16.95 -39.53
N ALA A 137 -8.81 17.64 -38.40
CA ALA A 137 -8.51 19.07 -38.38
C ALA A 137 -7.12 19.37 -38.97
N GLY A 138 -6.09 18.61 -38.55
CA GLY A 138 -4.71 18.71 -39.03
C GLY A 138 -4.64 18.45 -40.58
N LEU A 139 -5.27 17.36 -41.02
CA LEU A 139 -5.31 17.00 -42.45
C LEU A 139 -5.95 18.11 -43.31
N LEU A 140 -7.10 18.65 -42.86
CA LEU A 140 -7.80 19.70 -43.56
C LEU A 140 -7.06 21.06 -43.55
N LEU A 141 -6.41 21.39 -42.42
CA LEU A 141 -5.60 22.62 -42.34
C LEU A 141 -4.36 22.53 -43.23
N VAL A 142 -3.60 21.44 -43.16
CA VAL A 142 -2.40 21.24 -43.96
C VAL A 142 -2.79 21.08 -45.45
N GLY A 143 -3.77 20.26 -45.74
CA GLY A 143 -4.27 20.07 -47.11
C GLY A 143 -4.82 21.33 -47.73
N GLY A 144 -5.58 22.12 -46.94
CA GLY A 144 -6.10 23.41 -47.36
C GLY A 144 -5.01 24.46 -47.66
N LEU A 145 -3.92 24.43 -46.86
CA LEU A 145 -2.75 25.26 -47.08
C LEU A 145 -2.00 24.87 -48.35
N LEU A 146 -1.69 23.58 -48.51
CA LEU A 146 -0.95 23.07 -49.67
C LEU A 146 -1.69 23.22 -50.98
N THR A 147 -2.98 23.09 -50.99
CA THR A 147 -3.85 23.24 -52.18
C THR A 147 -4.24 24.69 -52.47
N GLY A 148 -3.91 25.63 -51.59
CA GLY A 148 -4.31 27.01 -51.67
C GLY A 148 -5.84 27.22 -51.51
N ALA A 149 -6.53 26.23 -50.91
CA ALA A 149 -7.96 26.28 -50.68
C ALA A 149 -8.39 27.50 -49.83
N PHE A 150 -7.54 27.94 -48.91
CA PHE A 150 -7.77 29.12 -48.07
C PHE A 150 -7.63 30.43 -48.79
N ASN A 151 -6.93 30.46 -49.90
CA ASN A 151 -6.78 31.66 -50.74
C ASN A 151 -7.99 31.88 -51.67
N ARG A 152 -8.86 30.88 -51.82
CA ARG A 152 -10.06 30.95 -52.64
C ARG A 152 -11.23 31.40 -51.78
N ARG A 153 -11.75 32.61 -52.07
CA ARG A 153 -13.02 33.08 -51.47
C ARG A 153 -14.18 32.28 -52.03
N GLY A 154 -14.75 31.31 -51.26
CA GLY A 154 -15.86 30.51 -51.71
C GLY A 154 -16.31 29.44 -50.70
N ARG A 155 -17.39 28.72 -51.07
CA ARG A 155 -17.98 27.66 -50.22
C ARG A 155 -17.00 26.59 -49.80
N SER A 156 -16.01 26.25 -50.62
CA SER A 156 -14.99 25.20 -50.29
C SER A 156 -14.08 25.61 -49.14
N ALA A 157 -13.57 26.84 -49.13
CA ALA A 157 -12.74 27.34 -48.02
C ALA A 157 -13.54 27.40 -46.71
N PHE A 158 -14.79 27.83 -46.78
CA PHE A 158 -15.68 27.85 -45.60
C PHE A 158 -15.91 26.42 -45.04
N VAL A 159 -16.22 25.43 -45.89
CA VAL A 159 -16.45 24.05 -45.48
C VAL A 159 -15.20 23.45 -44.82
N VAL A 160 -14.03 23.61 -45.44
CA VAL A 160 -12.74 23.08 -44.90
C VAL A 160 -12.47 23.68 -43.51
N THR A 161 -12.62 25.00 -43.37
CA THR A 161 -12.38 25.69 -42.08
C THR A 161 -13.41 25.27 -41.03
N ALA A 162 -14.70 25.17 -41.41
CA ALA A 162 -15.78 24.81 -40.51
C ALA A 162 -15.61 23.36 -39.98
N VAL A 163 -15.24 22.40 -40.84
CA VAL A 163 -15.03 21.02 -40.45
C VAL A 163 -13.78 20.89 -39.57
N ALA A 164 -12.68 21.59 -39.89
CA ALA A 164 -11.50 21.64 -39.06
C ALA A 164 -11.79 22.24 -37.67
N ALA A 165 -12.50 23.35 -37.61
CA ALA A 165 -12.92 23.98 -36.38
C ALA A 165 -13.85 23.07 -35.54
N ALA A 166 -14.78 22.37 -36.17
CA ALA A 166 -15.66 21.43 -35.52
C ALA A 166 -14.89 20.26 -34.92
N GLY A 167 -13.90 19.69 -35.65
CA GLY A 167 -13.02 18.63 -35.12
C GLY A 167 -12.24 19.06 -33.89
N LEU A 168 -11.67 20.27 -33.94
CA LEU A 168 -10.96 20.85 -32.77
C LEU A 168 -11.90 21.11 -31.59
N ALA A 169 -13.10 21.63 -31.86
CA ALA A 169 -14.09 21.92 -30.83
C ALA A 169 -14.56 20.63 -30.13
N VAL A 170 -14.83 19.58 -30.90
CA VAL A 170 -15.20 18.25 -30.34
C VAL A 170 -14.09 17.70 -29.51
N ALA A 171 -12.82 17.70 -29.99
CA ALA A 171 -11.67 17.23 -29.23
C ALA A 171 -11.51 18.03 -27.93
N ALA A 172 -11.59 19.36 -27.99
CA ALA A 172 -11.48 20.21 -26.80
C ALA A 172 -12.62 19.95 -25.79
N LEU A 173 -13.86 19.82 -26.30
CA LEU A 173 -15.02 19.53 -25.47
C LEU A 173 -14.89 18.22 -24.73
N ILE A 174 -14.44 17.15 -25.41
CA ILE A 174 -14.21 15.83 -24.77
C ILE A 174 -13.15 15.96 -23.72
N VAL A 175 -12.00 16.60 -23.98
CA VAL A 175 -10.93 16.80 -22.98
C VAL A 175 -11.44 17.57 -21.75
N ILE A 176 -12.27 18.58 -21.95
CA ILE A 176 -12.89 19.36 -20.86
C ILE A 176 -13.87 18.50 -20.05
N LEU A 177 -14.64 17.67 -20.73
CA LEU A 177 -15.67 16.82 -20.09
C LEU A 177 -15.14 15.48 -19.59
N ASP A 178 -13.91 15.08 -19.93
CA ASP A 178 -13.32 13.79 -19.56
C ASP A 178 -13.50 13.42 -18.08
N PRO A 179 -13.30 14.35 -17.09
CA PRO A 179 -13.52 14.04 -15.68
C PRO A 179 -14.97 13.67 -15.32
N TRP A 180 -15.94 14.01 -16.15
CA TRP A 180 -17.38 13.73 -15.93
C TRP A 180 -17.92 12.64 -16.85
N LEU A 181 -17.14 12.20 -17.82
CA LEU A 181 -17.55 11.10 -18.70
C LEU A 181 -17.43 9.77 -17.93
N PRO A 182 -18.34 8.82 -18.15
CA PRO A 182 -18.26 7.53 -17.50
C PRO A 182 -16.97 6.82 -17.88
N ALA A 183 -16.13 6.56 -16.87
CA ALA A 183 -14.91 5.78 -17.04
C ALA A 183 -15.28 4.36 -17.46
N ARG A 184 -14.60 3.83 -18.46
CA ARG A 184 -14.73 2.43 -18.86
C ARG A 184 -13.98 1.56 -17.88
N SER A 185 -14.62 0.54 -17.35
CA SER A 185 -13.92 -0.43 -16.52
C SER A 185 -12.83 -1.13 -17.34
N PRO A 186 -11.62 -1.30 -16.80
CA PRO A 186 -10.56 -2.04 -17.47
C PRO A 186 -10.98 -3.50 -17.66
N ASP A 187 -10.39 -4.16 -18.66
CA ASP A 187 -10.56 -5.59 -18.82
C ASP A 187 -10.01 -6.33 -17.61
N GLY A 188 -10.74 -7.33 -17.15
CA GLY A 188 -10.38 -8.10 -15.97
C GLY A 188 -10.84 -7.49 -14.67
N ALA A 189 -11.47 -6.32 -14.68
CA ALA A 189 -12.10 -5.74 -13.49
C ALA A 189 -13.19 -6.68 -12.94
N GLU A 190 -13.38 -6.61 -11.64
CA GLU A 190 -14.49 -7.32 -10.99
C GLU A 190 -15.82 -6.66 -11.37
N PRO A 191 -16.83 -7.45 -11.76
CA PRO A 191 -18.18 -6.91 -11.85
C PRO A 191 -18.57 -6.31 -10.50
N ARG A 192 -19.08 -5.07 -10.49
CA ARG A 192 -19.56 -4.46 -9.24
C ARG A 192 -20.57 -5.42 -8.59
N PRO A 193 -20.37 -5.78 -7.31
CA PRO A 193 -21.34 -6.61 -6.62
C PRO A 193 -22.68 -5.89 -6.62
N THR A 194 -23.72 -6.55 -7.09
CA THR A 194 -25.10 -6.01 -7.05
C THR A 194 -25.69 -6.06 -5.65
N ASP A 195 -25.04 -6.76 -4.70
CA ASP A 195 -25.52 -6.95 -3.34
C ASP A 195 -24.40 -6.81 -2.32
N SER A 196 -24.49 -5.75 -1.51
CA SER A 196 -23.63 -5.50 -0.35
C SER A 196 -24.08 -6.25 0.92
N LEU A 197 -24.81 -7.33 0.80
CA LEU A 197 -25.29 -8.16 1.93
C LEU A 197 -24.18 -9.01 2.57
N LEU A 198 -22.94 -8.89 2.10
CA LEU A 198 -21.79 -9.56 2.69
C LEU A 198 -21.32 -8.77 3.91
N GLY A 199 -21.35 -9.45 5.05
CA GLY A 199 -21.10 -8.91 6.37
C GLY A 199 -19.94 -7.96 6.48
N ARG A 200 -20.07 -6.97 7.28
CA ARG A 200 -19.14 -5.87 7.58
C ARG A 200 -19.63 -5.05 8.74
N PRO A 201 -18.86 -4.16 9.27
CA PRO A 201 -17.50 -3.75 8.88
C PRO A 201 -16.37 -4.41 9.68
N TYR A 202 -16.67 -4.99 10.85
CA TYR A 202 -15.64 -5.40 11.80
C TYR A 202 -15.17 -6.84 11.62
N VAL A 203 -13.94 -7.08 12.07
CA VAL A 203 -13.25 -8.36 12.02
C VAL A 203 -13.08 -8.90 13.42
N GLN A 204 -13.42 -10.19 13.61
CA GLN A 204 -12.96 -10.96 14.76
C GLN A 204 -11.63 -11.62 14.43
N ARG A 205 -10.73 -11.68 15.41
CA ARG A 205 -9.42 -12.31 15.26
C ARG A 205 -9.20 -13.38 16.32
N VAL A 206 -8.41 -14.37 15.93
CA VAL A 206 -7.79 -15.32 16.85
C VAL A 206 -6.30 -15.27 16.63
N VAL A 207 -5.53 -14.98 17.68
CA VAL A 207 -4.07 -14.98 17.64
C VAL A 207 -3.58 -16.24 18.35
N THR A 208 -2.80 -17.05 17.64
CA THR A 208 -2.21 -18.28 18.15
C THR A 208 -0.74 -18.36 17.82
N THR A 209 -0.01 -19.20 18.53
CA THR A 209 1.39 -19.52 18.25
C THR A 209 1.57 -20.99 17.96
N ILE A 210 2.55 -21.33 17.13
CA ILE A 210 2.93 -22.72 16.83
C ILE A 210 4.44 -22.87 17.08
N PRO A 211 4.84 -23.58 18.14
CA PRO A 211 4.01 -24.27 19.13
C PRO A 211 3.16 -23.32 20.00
N ALA A 212 2.12 -23.84 20.63
CA ALA A 212 1.17 -23.05 21.45
C ALA A 212 1.85 -22.35 22.65
N ALA A 213 2.97 -22.86 23.13
CA ALA A 213 3.79 -22.28 24.18
C ALA A 213 5.22 -22.09 23.64
N PRO A 214 5.49 -21.02 22.88
CA PRO A 214 6.82 -20.77 22.34
C PRO A 214 7.84 -20.53 23.47
N ALA A 215 9.06 -20.99 23.24
CA ALA A 215 10.16 -20.81 24.19
C ALA A 215 11.12 -19.71 23.75
N VAL A 216 11.77 -19.08 24.74
CA VAL A 216 12.78 -18.05 24.52
C VAL A 216 13.90 -18.56 23.62
N GLY A 217 14.21 -17.79 22.56
CA GLY A 217 15.26 -18.08 21.61
C GLY A 217 14.93 -19.15 20.57
N GLU A 218 13.73 -19.73 20.62
CA GLU A 218 13.24 -20.65 19.61
C GLU A 218 12.36 -19.91 18.58
N GLU A 219 12.38 -20.40 17.35
CA GLU A 219 11.50 -19.90 16.30
C GLU A 219 10.11 -20.46 16.48
N PHE A 220 9.12 -19.61 16.31
CA PHE A 220 7.71 -19.99 16.33
C PHE A 220 6.93 -19.21 15.26
N VAL A 221 5.79 -19.75 14.86
CA VAL A 221 4.87 -19.06 13.96
C VAL A 221 3.83 -18.33 14.80
N ALA A 222 3.74 -17.02 14.64
CA ALA A 222 2.58 -16.24 15.07
C ALA A 222 1.53 -16.29 13.95
N ARG A 223 0.34 -16.82 14.26
CA ARG A 223 -0.79 -16.97 13.35
C ARG A 223 -1.92 -16.06 13.79
N VAL A 224 -2.44 -15.29 12.85
CA VAL A 224 -3.64 -14.47 13.02
C VAL A 224 -4.71 -15.02 12.09
N GLU A 225 -5.81 -15.47 12.65
CA GLU A 225 -7.01 -15.87 11.91
C GLU A 225 -8.05 -14.78 12.01
N LEU A 226 -8.62 -14.40 10.86
CA LEU A 226 -9.54 -13.28 10.69
C LEU A 226 -10.90 -13.80 10.22
N PHE A 227 -11.94 -13.43 10.95
CA PHE A 227 -13.32 -13.82 10.65
C PHE A 227 -14.18 -12.57 10.55
N ASP A 228 -15.07 -12.56 9.58
CA ASP A 228 -16.11 -11.54 9.48
C ASP A 228 -17.03 -11.62 10.69
N GLY A 229 -17.19 -10.51 11.42
CA GLY A 229 -17.89 -10.48 12.68
C GLY A 229 -19.40 -10.72 12.59
N SER A 230 -19.98 -10.60 11.40
CA SER A 230 -21.43 -10.84 11.19
C SER A 230 -21.74 -12.21 10.58
N THR A 231 -20.82 -12.77 9.79
CA THR A 231 -21.06 -14.05 9.08
C THR A 231 -20.23 -15.19 9.62
N GLY A 232 -19.15 -14.93 10.37
CA GLY A 232 -18.20 -15.93 10.84
C GLY A 232 -17.33 -16.55 9.73
N ARG A 233 -17.40 -16.04 8.49
CA ARG A 233 -16.61 -16.53 7.36
C ARG A 233 -15.18 -15.98 7.46
N PRO A 234 -14.18 -16.70 6.93
CA PRO A 234 -12.82 -16.13 6.78
C PRO A 234 -12.84 -14.82 5.99
N VAL A 235 -12.11 -13.82 6.46
CA VAL A 235 -11.96 -12.52 5.77
C VAL A 235 -10.96 -12.69 4.64
N ASP A 236 -11.34 -12.39 3.41
CA ASP A 236 -10.47 -12.48 2.24
C ASP A 236 -10.54 -11.24 1.32
N ASP A 237 -11.17 -10.19 1.81
CA ASP A 237 -11.35 -8.91 1.14
C ASP A 237 -10.46 -7.80 1.74
N LEU A 238 -9.24 -8.19 2.16
CA LEU A 238 -8.25 -7.23 2.64
C LEU A 238 -7.76 -6.35 1.48
N THR A 239 -7.72 -5.05 1.72
CA THR A 239 -7.12 -4.08 0.81
C THR A 239 -5.64 -3.87 1.16
N ILE A 240 -4.85 -3.46 0.17
CA ILE A 240 -3.45 -3.11 0.41
C ILE A 240 -3.42 -1.68 0.90
N HIS A 241 -2.98 -1.51 2.14
CA HIS A 241 -2.78 -0.23 2.78
C HIS A 241 -1.30 -0.06 3.13
N HIS A 242 -0.67 1.05 2.72
CA HIS A 242 0.78 1.28 2.88
C HIS A 242 1.63 0.07 2.42
N GLU A 243 1.37 -0.38 1.21
CA GLU A 243 2.06 -1.52 0.58
C GLU A 243 1.91 -2.86 1.34
N ALA A 244 1.01 -3.02 2.31
CA ALA A 244 0.80 -4.29 3.02
C ALA A 244 -0.69 -4.67 3.11
N MET A 245 -0.99 -5.97 3.16
CA MET A 245 -2.34 -6.46 3.46
C MET A 245 -2.67 -6.30 4.93
N ALA A 246 -1.67 -6.40 5.79
CA ALA A 246 -1.76 -6.16 7.22
C ALA A 246 -0.39 -5.80 7.78
N HIS A 247 -0.37 -4.92 8.77
CA HIS A 247 0.79 -4.63 9.60
C HIS A 247 0.61 -5.33 10.93
N LEU A 248 1.61 -6.08 11.36
CA LEU A 248 1.61 -6.73 12.67
C LEU A 248 2.72 -6.12 13.54
N VAL A 249 2.31 -5.45 14.59
CA VAL A 249 3.23 -4.98 15.64
C VAL A 249 3.18 -5.96 16.79
N VAL A 250 4.34 -6.46 17.21
CA VAL A 250 4.50 -7.35 18.37
C VAL A 250 5.45 -6.70 19.36
N THR A 251 5.02 -6.55 20.61
CA THR A 251 5.87 -6.00 21.66
C THR A 251 5.81 -6.89 22.91
N SER A 252 6.92 -7.02 23.66
CA SER A 252 6.82 -7.49 25.04
C SER A 252 6.04 -6.46 25.88
N GLU A 253 5.45 -6.90 26.97
CA GLU A 253 4.69 -6.00 27.87
C GLU A 253 5.55 -4.85 28.39
N ASP A 254 6.83 -5.08 28.67
CA ASP A 254 7.81 -4.06 29.08
C ASP A 254 8.35 -3.19 27.93
N GLY A 255 7.97 -3.49 26.67
CA GLY A 255 8.37 -2.75 25.47
C GLY A 255 9.82 -2.97 25.01
N ARG A 256 10.57 -3.88 25.66
CA ARG A 256 11.98 -4.16 25.29
C ARG A 256 12.12 -5.03 24.05
N TYR A 257 11.09 -5.82 23.73
CA TYR A 257 10.96 -6.49 22.43
C TYR A 257 9.99 -5.72 21.57
N PHE A 258 10.37 -5.51 20.34
CA PHE A 258 9.53 -4.86 19.32
C PHE A 258 9.78 -5.48 17.95
N ARG A 259 8.70 -5.79 17.24
CA ARG A 259 8.72 -6.14 15.82
C ARG A 259 7.55 -5.46 15.13
N HIS A 260 7.83 -4.87 13.99
CA HIS A 260 6.84 -4.44 13.00
C HIS A 260 7.11 -5.23 11.74
N VAL A 261 6.20 -6.12 11.39
CA VAL A 261 6.33 -7.13 10.34
C VAL A 261 5.09 -7.21 9.48
N HIS A 262 5.23 -7.77 8.28
CA HIS A 262 4.15 -7.91 7.31
C HIS A 262 3.88 -9.39 7.09
N PRO A 263 2.88 -9.95 7.81
CA PRO A 263 2.63 -11.39 7.81
C PRO A 263 2.18 -11.90 6.44
N LEU A 264 2.51 -13.15 6.16
CA LEU A 264 2.18 -13.85 4.93
C LEU A 264 0.73 -14.30 4.96
N ARG A 265 -0.06 -13.98 3.95
CA ARG A 265 -1.36 -14.62 3.74
C ARG A 265 -1.14 -16.03 3.23
N THR A 266 -1.39 -17.03 4.07
CA THR A 266 -1.22 -18.45 3.74
C THR A 266 -2.52 -19.11 3.25
N ALA A 267 -3.67 -18.56 3.63
CA ALA A 267 -5.01 -18.97 3.20
C ALA A 267 -5.98 -17.81 3.39
N PRO A 268 -7.22 -17.88 2.85
CA PRO A 268 -8.28 -16.95 3.19
C PRO A 268 -8.43 -16.78 4.70
N GLY A 269 -8.38 -15.52 5.17
CA GLY A 269 -8.48 -15.19 6.59
C GLY A 269 -7.30 -15.62 7.46
N ARG A 270 -6.18 -16.08 6.90
CA ARG A 270 -5.05 -16.56 7.67
C ARG A 270 -3.77 -15.84 7.30
N LEU A 271 -3.18 -15.20 8.30
CA LEU A 271 -1.91 -14.51 8.23
C LEU A 271 -0.91 -15.17 9.16
N GLU A 272 0.32 -15.39 8.72
CA GLU A 272 1.38 -16.04 9.49
C GLU A 272 2.71 -15.32 9.34
N VAL A 273 3.49 -15.30 10.42
CA VAL A 273 4.88 -14.82 10.41
C VAL A 273 5.72 -15.61 11.39
N ARG A 274 6.96 -15.88 11.01
CA ARG A 274 7.94 -16.49 11.93
C ARG A 274 8.58 -15.43 12.79
N LEU A 275 8.63 -15.69 14.08
CA LEU A 275 9.19 -14.81 15.08
C LEU A 275 10.13 -15.61 16.01
N ARG A 276 11.01 -14.87 16.67
CA ARG A 276 11.86 -15.39 17.73
C ARG A 276 11.83 -14.39 18.87
N ALA A 277 11.40 -14.84 20.05
CA ALA A 277 11.37 -14.03 21.24
C ALA A 277 12.69 -14.16 22.03
N ASP A 278 13.17 -13.05 22.58
CA ASP A 278 14.43 -12.98 23.34
C ASP A 278 14.25 -13.08 24.85
N ARG A 279 12.98 -13.00 25.33
CA ARG A 279 12.65 -13.02 26.77
C ARG A 279 11.34 -13.73 27.06
N PRO A 280 11.15 -14.28 28.26
CA PRO A 280 9.86 -14.84 28.67
C PRO A 280 8.89 -13.71 29.04
N GLY A 281 7.61 -14.03 29.07
CA GLY A 281 6.55 -13.13 29.51
C GLY A 281 5.44 -12.96 28.48
N ARG A 282 4.58 -11.99 28.76
CA ARG A 282 3.45 -11.64 27.90
C ARG A 282 3.90 -10.76 26.75
N TYR A 283 3.41 -11.10 25.55
CA TYR A 283 3.59 -10.35 24.32
C TYR A 283 2.25 -9.83 23.85
N LEU A 284 2.21 -8.56 23.47
CA LEU A 284 1.05 -7.89 22.92
C LEU A 284 1.17 -7.86 21.40
N THR A 285 0.05 -8.06 20.72
CA THR A 285 -0.03 -8.04 19.26
C THR A 285 -1.05 -7.01 18.82
N TYR A 286 -0.73 -6.26 17.79
CA TYR A 286 -1.58 -5.26 17.16
C TYR A 286 -1.57 -5.51 15.67
N VAL A 287 -2.73 -5.80 15.11
CA VAL A 287 -2.90 -6.06 13.67
C VAL A 287 -3.66 -4.89 13.09
N GLU A 288 -3.01 -4.11 12.24
CA GLU A 288 -3.65 -3.08 11.44
C GLU A 288 -3.95 -3.65 10.06
N LEU A 289 -5.17 -3.51 9.64
CA LEU A 289 -5.65 -3.96 8.34
C LEU A 289 -6.79 -3.09 7.85
N GLU A 290 -7.07 -3.17 6.56
CA GLU A 290 -8.22 -2.55 5.95
C GLU A 290 -8.98 -3.57 5.11
N ARG A 291 -10.31 -3.53 5.16
CA ARG A 291 -11.19 -4.33 4.31
C ARG A 291 -11.78 -3.44 3.23
N THR A 292 -12.10 -4.04 2.09
CA THR A 292 -12.82 -3.35 1.01
C THR A 292 -14.08 -2.68 1.56
N ASP A 293 -14.23 -1.38 1.32
CA ASP A 293 -15.37 -0.54 1.69
C ASP A 293 -15.67 -0.46 3.21
N SER A 294 -14.70 -0.77 4.09
CA SER A 294 -14.94 -0.72 5.54
C SER A 294 -13.92 0.09 6.35
N GLY A 295 -12.87 0.63 5.70
CA GLY A 295 -11.83 1.41 6.35
C GLY A 295 -10.89 0.63 7.26
N GLY A 296 -9.92 1.33 7.85
CA GLY A 296 -8.87 0.76 8.68
C GLY A 296 -9.39 0.25 10.03
N GLN A 297 -8.85 -0.88 10.48
CA GLN A 297 -9.14 -1.51 11.76
C GLN A 297 -7.86 -1.87 12.49
N LEU A 298 -7.86 -1.69 13.81
CA LEU A 298 -6.79 -2.13 14.71
C LEU A 298 -7.33 -3.25 15.60
N LEU A 299 -6.74 -4.44 15.50
CA LEU A 299 -7.12 -5.62 16.27
C LEU A 299 -6.01 -5.95 17.26
N THR A 300 -6.33 -6.07 18.53
CA THR A 300 -5.37 -6.36 19.60
C THR A 300 -5.42 -7.82 20.04
N GLY A 301 -4.32 -8.38 20.48
CA GLY A 301 -4.23 -9.74 21.01
C GLY A 301 -3.01 -9.92 21.89
N SER A 302 -2.79 -11.11 22.41
CA SER A 302 -1.59 -11.42 23.20
C SER A 302 -1.30 -12.90 23.18
N PHE A 303 -0.03 -13.26 23.46
CA PHE A 303 0.43 -14.62 23.72
C PHE A 303 1.51 -14.61 24.80
N THR A 304 1.90 -15.77 25.30
CA THR A 304 2.92 -15.89 26.33
C THR A 304 4.10 -16.71 25.82
N VAL A 305 5.32 -16.24 26.08
CA VAL A 305 6.57 -16.92 25.81
C VAL A 305 7.10 -17.50 27.11
N THR A 306 7.50 -18.76 27.11
CA THR A 306 7.98 -19.50 28.27
C THR A 306 9.51 -19.63 28.27
N GLY A 307 10.08 -20.01 29.42
CA GLY A 307 11.52 -20.26 29.58
C GLY A 307 12.24 -19.20 30.41
N ALA A 308 13.56 -19.30 30.49
CA ALA A 308 14.39 -18.31 31.16
C ALA A 308 14.94 -17.28 30.17
N ALA A 309 15.06 -16.04 30.60
CA ALA A 309 15.67 -14.99 29.77
C ALA A 309 17.10 -15.44 29.40
N LYS A 310 17.40 -15.44 28.09
CA LYS A 310 18.78 -15.58 27.62
C LYS A 310 19.45 -14.22 27.65
N PRO A 311 20.76 -14.12 27.93
CA PRO A 311 21.48 -12.88 27.67
C PRO A 311 21.19 -12.45 26.25
N ALA A 312 20.80 -11.19 26.06
CA ALA A 312 20.51 -10.66 24.72
C ALA A 312 21.72 -10.95 23.85
N ALA A 313 21.52 -11.69 22.76
CA ALA A 313 22.56 -11.82 21.76
C ALA A 313 22.85 -10.41 21.24
N ALA A 314 24.11 -10.01 21.24
CA ALA A 314 24.55 -8.69 20.76
C ALA A 314 24.21 -8.40 19.27
N SER A 315 23.44 -9.27 18.65
CA SER A 315 23.16 -9.32 17.22
C SER A 315 21.68 -9.18 16.84
N ASP A 316 20.80 -8.69 17.74
CA ASP A 316 19.49 -8.27 17.26
C ASP A 316 19.58 -6.79 16.79
N PRO A 317 19.80 -6.52 15.48
CA PRO A 317 20.06 -5.17 14.98
C PRO A 317 18.82 -4.27 15.05
N ALA A 318 17.70 -4.81 15.51
CA ALA A 318 16.41 -4.11 15.49
C ALA A 318 16.16 -3.24 16.74
N ILE A 319 16.92 -3.37 17.81
CA ILE A 319 16.72 -2.58 19.04
C ILE A 319 18.06 -1.99 19.46
N GLN A 320 18.34 -0.78 18.99
CA GLN A 320 19.38 0.07 19.57
C GLN A 320 18.69 1.11 20.46
N ASP A 321 19.14 1.24 21.70
CA ASP A 321 18.73 2.36 22.55
C ASP A 321 19.12 3.66 21.83
N ALA A 322 18.18 4.59 21.71
CA ALA A 322 18.45 5.85 21.05
C ALA A 322 19.54 6.61 21.82
N ALA A 323 20.63 6.95 21.13
CA ALA A 323 21.62 7.83 21.69
C ALA A 323 21.00 9.19 22.05
N ALA A 324 21.48 9.83 23.09
CA ALA A 324 20.99 11.15 23.51
C ALA A 324 21.05 12.14 22.33
N GLY A 325 19.96 12.87 22.08
CA GLY A 325 19.80 13.82 20.96
C GLY A 325 19.34 13.20 19.64
N THR A 326 19.13 11.89 19.57
CA THR A 326 18.59 11.24 18.36
C THR A 326 17.11 11.58 18.17
N VAL A 327 16.34 11.72 19.26
CA VAL A 327 14.90 12.03 19.24
C VAL A 327 14.65 13.36 19.96
N THR A 328 13.82 14.21 19.36
CA THR A 328 13.34 15.46 19.97
C THR A 328 11.81 15.50 19.89
N VAL A 329 11.16 15.73 21.01
CA VAL A 329 9.69 15.93 21.09
C VAL A 329 9.41 17.40 21.40
N THR A 330 8.55 18.03 20.60
CA THR A 330 8.19 19.44 20.77
C THR A 330 6.65 19.58 20.84
N PRO A 331 6.09 20.13 21.94
CA PRO A 331 6.79 20.60 23.13
C PRO A 331 7.42 19.44 23.92
N ALA A 332 8.44 19.72 24.72
CA ALA A 332 9.15 18.70 25.54
C ALA A 332 8.21 18.03 26.57
N ALA A 333 7.16 18.70 26.98
CA ALA A 333 6.04 18.17 27.77
C ALA A 333 4.76 18.24 26.89
N PRO A 334 4.50 17.23 26.06
CA PRO A 334 3.33 17.22 25.20
C PRO A 334 2.05 17.11 26.04
N GLN A 335 0.99 17.73 25.54
CA GLN A 335 -0.33 17.69 26.19
C GLN A 335 -1.24 16.68 25.50
N ALA A 336 -2.03 15.96 26.27
CA ALA A 336 -3.04 15.05 25.75
C ALA A 336 -4.04 15.78 24.83
N GLY A 337 -4.38 15.18 23.71
CA GLY A 337 -5.28 15.73 22.71
C GLY A 337 -4.70 16.87 21.87
N ARG A 338 -3.43 17.25 22.07
CA ARG A 338 -2.76 18.28 21.29
C ARG A 338 -1.65 17.70 20.41
N ALA A 339 -1.46 18.29 19.23
CA ALA A 339 -0.40 17.88 18.34
C ALA A 339 0.98 18.18 18.94
N ALA A 340 1.86 17.20 18.89
CA ALA A 340 3.28 17.30 19.17
C ALA A 340 4.07 16.89 17.94
N THR A 341 5.25 17.49 17.76
CA THR A 341 6.19 17.10 16.72
C THR A 341 7.25 16.19 17.31
N VAL A 342 7.47 15.04 16.68
CA VAL A 342 8.56 14.11 17.01
C VAL A 342 9.56 14.17 15.85
N GLU A 343 10.77 14.61 16.13
CA GLU A 343 11.88 14.65 15.19
C GLU A 343 12.88 13.57 15.51
N VAL A 344 13.31 12.80 14.52
CA VAL A 344 14.26 11.70 14.66
C VAL A 344 15.44 11.92 13.71
N ALA A 345 16.66 12.01 14.23
CA ALA A 345 17.87 12.07 13.44
C ALA A 345 18.16 10.69 12.82
N THR A 346 18.50 10.65 11.54
CA THR A 346 18.77 9.41 10.83
C THR A 346 20.27 9.15 10.70
N SER A 347 20.66 7.87 10.74
CA SER A 347 22.06 7.43 10.58
C SER A 347 22.50 7.29 9.11
N GLY A 348 21.77 7.90 8.19
CA GLY A 348 21.99 7.88 6.74
C GLY A 348 20.78 8.44 6.01
N THR A 349 20.82 8.46 4.70
CA THR A 349 19.68 8.92 3.89
C THR A 349 18.57 7.86 3.91
N PRO A 350 17.38 8.18 4.42
CA PRO A 350 16.25 7.27 4.39
C PRO A 350 15.84 6.91 2.95
N ARG A 351 15.48 5.65 2.75
CA ARG A 351 14.92 5.12 1.51
C ARG A 351 13.43 4.86 1.71
N PRO A 352 12.60 5.04 0.67
CA PRO A 352 11.20 4.65 0.75
C PRO A 352 11.05 3.17 1.14
N TRP A 353 10.32 2.93 2.21
CA TRP A 353 9.93 1.63 2.72
C TRP A 353 8.44 1.69 3.05
N LEU A 354 7.65 0.76 2.55
CA LEU A 354 6.18 0.81 2.63
C LEU A 354 5.60 2.11 2.02
N GLY A 355 6.27 2.61 0.97
CA GLY A 355 5.87 3.88 0.33
C GLY A 355 6.19 5.15 1.12
N MET A 356 6.80 5.04 2.32
CA MET A 356 7.02 6.13 3.27
C MET A 356 8.51 6.33 3.57
N ALA A 357 8.87 7.55 3.99
CA ALA A 357 10.23 7.86 4.44
C ALA A 357 10.55 7.28 5.82
N GLY A 358 9.54 7.13 6.66
CA GLY A 358 9.64 6.56 7.99
C GLY A 358 8.30 6.31 8.65
N HIS A 359 8.32 5.50 9.70
CA HIS A 359 7.17 5.10 10.50
C HIS A 359 7.41 5.47 11.96
N LEU A 360 6.38 5.92 12.64
CA LEU A 360 6.39 6.12 14.09
C LEU A 360 5.27 5.29 14.69
N ILE A 361 5.63 4.30 15.48
CA ILE A 361 4.70 3.47 16.25
C ILE A 361 4.75 3.94 17.69
N VAL A 362 3.58 4.22 18.28
CA VAL A 362 3.42 4.71 19.66
C VAL A 362 2.43 3.82 20.39
N ARG A 363 2.84 3.21 21.51
CA ARG A 363 2.01 2.36 22.33
C ARG A 363 1.84 2.96 23.74
N GLY A 364 0.63 2.96 24.29
CA GLY A 364 0.42 3.22 25.70
C GLY A 364 1.17 2.19 26.58
N ALA A 365 1.71 2.62 27.72
CA ALA A 365 2.41 1.70 28.62
C ALA A 365 1.50 0.57 29.13
N ASP A 366 0.18 0.84 29.26
CA ASP A 366 -0.86 -0.14 29.59
C ASP A 366 -1.12 -1.19 28.50
N GLY A 367 -0.68 -0.92 27.27
CA GLY A 367 -0.89 -1.80 26.12
C GLY A 367 -2.24 -1.65 25.42
N GLU A 368 -3.12 -0.77 25.89
CA GLU A 368 -4.47 -0.60 25.33
C GLU A 368 -4.49 0.25 24.05
N PHE A 369 -3.52 1.13 23.89
CA PHE A 369 -3.42 2.06 22.77
C PHE A 369 -2.23 1.74 21.88
N LEU A 370 -2.44 1.74 20.56
CA LEU A 370 -1.38 1.84 19.56
C LEU A 370 -1.75 2.91 18.54
N GLY A 371 -0.79 3.79 18.23
CA GLY A 371 -0.84 4.71 17.10
C GLY A 371 0.29 4.41 16.13
N HIS A 372 0.01 4.50 14.84
CA HIS A 372 0.97 4.31 13.77
C HIS A 372 0.84 5.46 12.77
N VAL A 373 1.88 6.27 12.64
CA VAL A 373 1.91 7.43 11.75
C VAL A 373 3.15 7.42 10.88
N HIS A 374 3.07 8.13 9.76
CA HIS A 374 4.06 8.09 8.69
C HIS A 374 4.69 9.46 8.46
N GLU A 375 5.97 9.46 8.09
CA GLU A 375 6.65 10.63 7.52
C GLU A 375 6.36 10.68 6.02
N MET A 376 5.67 11.76 5.60
CA MET A 376 5.26 11.97 4.20
C MET A 376 6.16 12.94 3.45
N GLY A 377 7.14 13.52 4.13
CA GLY A 377 8.03 14.56 3.57
C GLY A 377 9.12 14.01 2.66
N THR A 378 9.93 14.91 2.14
CA THR A 378 11.15 14.54 1.40
C THR A 378 12.18 14.00 2.40
N PRO A 379 12.70 12.78 2.20
CA PRO A 379 13.69 12.21 3.08
C PRO A 379 14.91 13.11 3.22
N GLY A 380 15.27 13.41 4.46
CA GLY A 380 16.45 14.21 4.81
C GLY A 380 17.24 13.54 5.94
N SER A 381 18.12 14.29 6.59
CA SER A 381 18.87 13.81 7.78
C SER A 381 18.01 13.72 9.05
N ARG A 382 16.73 14.11 8.98
CA ARG A 382 15.75 14.04 10.06
C ARG A 382 14.41 13.63 9.49
N LEU A 383 13.71 12.77 10.23
CA LEU A 383 12.30 12.44 10.01
C LEU A 383 11.47 13.30 10.97
N ARG A 384 10.30 13.72 10.51
CA ARG A 384 9.40 14.57 11.29
C ARG A 384 7.99 13.97 11.28
N PHE A 385 7.50 13.63 12.46
CA PHE A 385 6.16 13.09 12.65
C PHE A 385 5.31 14.08 13.45
N THR A 386 4.03 14.18 13.11
CA THR A 386 3.04 14.87 13.94
C THR A 386 2.19 13.82 14.63
N PHE A 387 2.10 13.88 15.96
CA PHE A 387 1.36 12.91 16.75
C PHE A 387 0.57 13.61 17.86
N SER A 388 -0.62 13.09 18.18
CA SER A 388 -1.43 13.56 19.31
C SER A 388 -1.64 12.40 20.29
N PHE A 389 -1.09 12.55 21.48
CA PHE A 389 -1.24 11.54 22.53
C PHE A 389 -2.67 11.59 23.09
N PRO A 390 -3.41 10.47 23.12
CA PRO A 390 -4.85 10.52 23.47
C PRO A 390 -5.13 10.85 24.93
N ALA A 391 -4.24 10.50 25.86
CA ALA A 391 -4.41 10.66 27.30
C ALA A 391 -3.10 11.00 27.99
N PRO A 392 -3.13 11.55 29.23
CA PRO A 392 -1.94 11.63 30.09
C PRO A 392 -1.42 10.23 30.41
N GLY A 393 -0.09 10.08 30.51
CA GLY A 393 0.55 8.81 30.82
C GLY A 393 1.88 8.61 30.13
N ARG A 394 2.45 7.43 30.33
CA ARG A 394 3.69 7.01 29.68
C ARG A 394 3.41 6.27 28.39
N TYR A 395 4.16 6.63 27.36
CA TYR A 395 4.13 6.00 26.05
C TYR A 395 5.49 5.44 25.68
N LEU A 396 5.47 4.25 25.08
CA LEU A 396 6.61 3.61 24.43
C LEU A 396 6.51 3.88 22.93
N ALA A 397 7.60 4.32 22.33
CA ALA A 397 7.59 4.70 20.92
C ALA A 397 8.80 4.13 20.18
N TRP A 398 8.60 3.82 18.91
CA TRP A 398 9.61 3.29 17.99
C TRP A 398 9.49 4.02 16.66
N ALA A 399 10.53 4.78 16.32
CA ALA A 399 10.65 5.33 14.98
C ALA A 399 11.45 4.37 14.11
N GLN A 400 10.94 4.10 12.90
CA GLN A 400 11.59 3.20 11.95
C GLN A 400 11.82 3.88 10.61
N TYR A 401 12.96 3.57 10.00
CA TYR A 401 13.29 3.99 8.65
C TYR A 401 14.24 3.00 8.00
N ALA A 402 14.19 2.92 6.67
CA ALA A 402 15.11 2.08 5.91
C ALA A 402 16.26 2.91 5.34
N THR A 403 17.44 2.31 5.30
CA THR A 403 18.63 2.82 4.62
C THR A 403 19.23 1.71 3.77
N ASP A 404 20.36 1.96 3.10
CA ASP A 404 21.12 0.91 2.40
C ASP A 404 21.66 -0.16 3.34
N ARG A 405 21.71 0.11 4.65
CA ARG A 405 22.15 -0.85 5.68
C ARG A 405 21.02 -1.72 6.22
N GLY A 406 19.77 -1.42 5.89
CA GLY A 406 18.58 -2.09 6.37
C GLY A 406 17.62 -1.17 7.10
N ILE A 407 16.69 -1.77 7.84
CA ILE A 407 15.71 -1.06 8.64
C ILE A 407 16.32 -0.75 10.02
N THR A 408 16.29 0.52 10.37
CA THR A 408 16.72 1.00 11.70
C THR A 408 15.48 1.28 12.55
N THR A 409 15.49 0.81 13.80
CA THR A 409 14.46 1.11 14.80
C THR A 409 15.08 1.94 15.91
N VAL A 410 14.47 3.08 16.24
CA VAL A 410 14.89 4.00 17.29
C VAL A 410 13.84 3.99 18.40
N PRO A 411 14.05 3.27 19.52
CA PRO A 411 13.13 3.23 20.64
C PRO A 411 13.30 4.49 21.51
N PHE A 412 12.20 4.98 22.06
CA PHE A 412 12.19 6.06 23.06
C PHE A 412 10.91 6.04 23.87
N THR A 413 10.86 6.86 24.91
CA THR A 413 9.65 7.02 25.74
C THR A 413 9.22 8.46 25.77
N VAL A 414 7.91 8.66 25.93
CA VAL A 414 7.31 9.99 26.10
C VAL A 414 6.42 9.98 27.34
N GLU A 415 6.62 10.96 28.22
CA GLU A 415 5.75 11.21 29.35
C GLU A 415 4.80 12.36 29.01
N VAL A 416 3.51 12.10 29.09
CA VAL A 416 2.44 13.10 28.87
C VAL A 416 1.90 13.50 30.22
N PRO A 417 2.11 14.75 30.69
CA PRO A 417 1.65 15.21 32.01
C PRO A 417 0.14 15.16 32.12
N ARG A 418 -0.34 15.08 33.40
CA ARG A 418 -1.74 15.20 33.74
C ARG A 418 -2.23 16.64 33.64
#